data_58983cfdb101a93de0f3d7d8953bbeb3
#
_entry.id   58983cfdb101a93de0f3d7d8953bbeb3
#
_cell.length_a   1.000
_cell.length_b   1.000
_cell.length_c   1.000
_cell.angle_alpha   90.00
_cell.angle_beta   90.00
_cell.angle_gamma   90.00
#
_symmetry.space_group_name_H-M   'P 1'
#
loop_
_entity.id
_entity.type
_entity.pdbx_description
1 polymer ?
#
loop_
_entity_poly.entity_id
_entity_poly.type
_entity_poly.pdbx_seq_one_letter_code
_entity_poly.pdbx_strand_id
1 'polypeptide(L)'
;MVRAKCAPHFMRLVHELAPDSPILNYETRCPCGSQYCRITPDGKLTPCPYIPTTAGDLRRQPFARVWRESALFQSLRAPDLGGRCGRCEYRSLCGGCRARALATTGDILADDPSCSYQPTAGATPVARQRPVTYGMSAAPHTLSWSADAEARLARIPSFVRAVVASRIEDYARRHGRTEVTLNLMREVRQSMPVDFSKKRPFFLDEE
;
A
#
# COMPACT_ATOMS: atom_id res chain seq x y z
N MET A 1 -13.11 -4.48 5.96
CA MET A 1 -13.05 -3.64 4.74
C MET A 1 -12.74 -4.53 3.55
N VAL A 2 -13.51 -4.45 2.48
CA VAL A 2 -13.26 -5.16 1.22
C VAL A 2 -12.53 -4.23 0.26
N ARG A 3 -11.48 -4.72 -0.42
CA ARG A 3 -10.71 -3.96 -1.42
C ARG A 3 -10.70 -4.70 -2.74
N ALA A 4 -10.99 -3.99 -3.82
CA ALA A 4 -10.87 -4.54 -5.16
C ALA A 4 -9.40 -4.69 -5.54
N LYS A 5 -8.93 -5.92 -5.73
CA LYS A 5 -7.60 -6.22 -6.28
C LYS A 5 -7.67 -6.28 -7.80
N CYS A 6 -6.61 -5.83 -8.47
CA CYS A 6 -6.51 -5.79 -9.94
C CYS A 6 -7.63 -4.99 -10.65
N ALA A 7 -8.38 -4.19 -9.92
CA ALA A 7 -9.43 -3.31 -10.42
C ALA A 7 -9.23 -1.87 -9.92
N PRO A 8 -8.12 -1.19 -10.28
CA PRO A 8 -7.81 0.15 -9.76
C PRO A 8 -8.89 1.19 -10.11
N HIS A 9 -9.66 1.00 -11.19
CA HIS A 9 -10.78 1.87 -11.55
C HIS A 9 -11.90 1.92 -10.48
N PHE A 10 -11.96 0.92 -9.58
CA PHE A 10 -12.85 0.98 -8.41
C PHE A 10 -12.63 2.24 -7.58
N MET A 11 -11.41 2.75 -7.50
CA MET A 11 -11.10 3.94 -6.72
C MET A 11 -11.73 5.22 -7.30
N ARG A 12 -11.90 5.29 -8.63
CA ARG A 12 -12.68 6.36 -9.26
C ARG A 12 -14.13 6.33 -8.78
N LEU A 13 -14.75 5.14 -8.83
CA LEU A 13 -16.14 4.97 -8.38
C LEU A 13 -16.31 5.34 -6.90
N VAL A 14 -15.36 4.95 -6.06
CA VAL A 14 -15.38 5.34 -4.64
C VAL A 14 -15.29 6.86 -4.49
N HIS A 15 -14.41 7.51 -5.22
CA HIS A 15 -14.26 8.96 -5.17
C HIS A 15 -15.54 9.68 -5.64
N GLU A 16 -16.23 9.16 -6.66
CA GLU A 16 -17.47 9.75 -7.19
C GLU A 16 -18.67 9.51 -6.26
N LEU A 17 -18.80 8.31 -5.70
CA LEU A 17 -19.99 7.88 -4.97
C LEU A 17 -19.88 8.04 -3.45
N ALA A 18 -18.65 8.06 -2.91
CA ALA A 18 -18.37 8.13 -1.49
C ALA A 18 -17.03 8.85 -1.23
N PRO A 19 -16.94 10.17 -1.51
CA PRO A 19 -15.68 10.92 -1.43
C PRO A 19 -15.03 10.92 -0.04
N ASP A 20 -15.83 10.75 1.01
CA ASP A 20 -15.35 10.69 2.39
C ASP A 20 -14.95 9.26 2.84
N SER A 21 -15.00 8.30 1.92
CA SER A 21 -14.68 6.91 2.26
C SER A 21 -13.23 6.76 2.71
N PRO A 22 -13.00 6.13 3.88
CA PRO A 22 -11.64 5.92 4.39
C PRO A 22 -10.77 5.05 3.49
N ILE A 23 -11.35 4.37 2.50
CA ILE A 23 -10.60 3.58 1.52
C ILE A 23 -9.72 4.48 0.62
N LEU A 24 -10.11 5.75 0.42
CA LEU A 24 -9.35 6.73 -0.36
C LEU A 24 -8.03 7.13 0.34
N ASN A 25 -7.92 6.91 1.64
CA ASN A 25 -6.70 7.16 2.41
C ASN A 25 -5.63 6.06 2.25
N TYR A 26 -5.93 4.98 1.53
CA TYR A 26 -4.99 3.91 1.27
C TYR A 26 -4.32 4.06 -0.11
N GLU A 27 -3.26 3.28 -0.34
CA GLU A 27 -2.67 3.17 -1.67
C GLU A 27 -3.69 2.64 -2.66
N THR A 28 -4.02 3.44 -3.66
CA THR A 28 -5.19 3.25 -4.50
C THR A 28 -4.86 2.76 -5.89
N ARG A 29 -3.67 3.07 -6.40
CA ARG A 29 -3.21 2.66 -7.73
C ARG A 29 -2.86 1.18 -7.80
N CYS A 30 -2.56 0.70 -9.01
CA CYS A 30 -2.00 -0.63 -9.19
C CYS A 30 -0.73 -0.78 -8.33
N PRO A 31 -0.67 -1.72 -7.38
CA PRO A 31 0.43 -1.81 -6.43
C PRO A 31 1.67 -2.55 -6.98
N CYS A 32 1.63 -3.00 -8.23
CA CYS A 32 2.74 -3.73 -8.84
C CYS A 32 4.02 -2.86 -8.90
N GLY A 33 5.13 -3.42 -8.46
CA GLY A 33 6.43 -2.75 -8.41
C GLY A 33 6.54 -1.59 -7.43
N SER A 34 5.43 -1.22 -6.75
CA SER A 34 5.40 -0.16 -5.74
C SER A 34 5.17 -0.65 -4.32
N GLN A 35 4.26 -1.59 -4.12
CA GLN A 35 3.94 -2.16 -2.80
C GLN A 35 4.26 -3.66 -2.72
N TYR A 36 4.29 -4.35 -3.83
CA TYR A 36 4.68 -5.75 -3.91
C TYR A 36 5.38 -6.05 -5.23
N CYS A 37 6.04 -7.18 -5.26
CA CYS A 37 6.58 -7.84 -6.44
C CYS A 37 6.36 -9.35 -6.29
N ARG A 38 6.64 -10.09 -7.36
CA ARG A 38 6.69 -11.54 -7.35
C ARG A 38 8.15 -11.99 -7.45
N ILE A 39 8.51 -12.98 -6.65
CA ILE A 39 9.75 -13.75 -6.82
C ILE A 39 9.37 -15.09 -7.46
N THR A 40 9.98 -15.40 -8.58
CA THR A 40 9.77 -16.68 -9.27
C THR A 40 10.62 -17.79 -8.65
N PRO A 41 10.28 -19.07 -8.83
CA PRO A 41 11.08 -20.19 -8.29
C PRO A 41 12.55 -20.17 -8.73
N ASP A 42 12.85 -19.60 -9.92
CA ASP A 42 14.20 -19.42 -10.44
C ASP A 42 14.87 -18.11 -9.98
N GLY A 43 14.31 -17.43 -8.97
CA GLY A 43 14.92 -16.27 -8.30
C GLY A 43 14.78 -14.95 -9.05
N LYS A 44 13.95 -14.86 -10.09
CA LYS A 44 13.71 -13.58 -10.79
C LYS A 44 12.65 -12.75 -10.09
N LEU A 45 12.82 -11.42 -10.09
CA LEU A 45 11.79 -10.47 -9.67
C LEU A 45 10.97 -10.01 -10.87
N THR A 46 9.64 -10.07 -10.73
CA THR A 46 8.69 -9.45 -11.65
C THR A 46 7.75 -8.49 -10.88
N PRO A 47 7.21 -7.45 -11.52
CA PRO A 47 6.35 -6.48 -10.82
C PRO A 47 5.08 -7.08 -10.24
N CYS A 48 4.54 -8.13 -10.90
CA CYS A 48 3.31 -8.78 -10.49
C CYS A 48 3.23 -10.17 -11.14
N PRO A 49 2.36 -11.08 -10.66
CA PRO A 49 2.21 -12.41 -11.26
C PRO A 49 1.82 -12.41 -12.75
N TYR A 50 1.20 -11.33 -13.21
CA TYR A 50 0.69 -11.18 -14.57
C TYR A 50 1.59 -10.35 -15.48
N ILE A 51 2.75 -9.91 -15.00
CA ILE A 51 3.76 -9.19 -15.78
C ILE A 51 5.01 -10.06 -15.84
N PRO A 52 5.31 -10.68 -16.99
CA PRO A 52 6.46 -11.61 -17.12
C PRO A 52 7.81 -10.90 -17.17
N THR A 53 7.81 -9.59 -17.43
CA THR A 53 9.04 -8.79 -17.54
C THR A 53 9.84 -8.84 -16.25
N THR A 54 11.09 -9.28 -16.33
CA THR A 54 12.00 -9.41 -15.20
C THR A 54 12.62 -8.07 -14.84
N ALA A 55 12.49 -7.68 -13.57
CA ALA A 55 13.12 -6.49 -13.01
C ALA A 55 14.56 -6.75 -12.52
N GLY A 56 14.88 -7.99 -12.20
CA GLY A 56 16.21 -8.42 -11.75
C GLY A 56 16.25 -9.88 -11.32
N ASP A 57 17.47 -10.39 -11.08
CA ASP A 57 17.72 -11.80 -10.68
C ASP A 57 18.41 -11.81 -9.30
N LEU A 58 17.74 -12.37 -8.30
CA LEU A 58 18.20 -12.43 -6.91
C LEU A 58 19.39 -13.36 -6.70
N ARG A 59 19.70 -14.22 -7.66
CA ARG A 59 20.92 -15.05 -7.64
C ARG A 59 22.17 -14.23 -7.99
N ARG A 60 22.00 -13.02 -8.56
CA ARG A 60 23.08 -12.14 -9.03
C ARG A 60 23.17 -10.85 -8.24
N GLN A 61 22.08 -10.42 -7.61
CA GLN A 61 22.04 -9.13 -6.92
C GLN A 61 21.02 -9.15 -5.78
N PRO A 62 21.27 -8.41 -4.67
CA PRO A 62 20.39 -8.40 -3.53
C PRO A 62 19.03 -7.75 -3.84
N PHE A 63 17.98 -8.25 -3.21
CA PHE A 63 16.61 -7.76 -3.36
C PHE A 63 16.51 -6.24 -3.22
N ALA A 64 17.14 -5.67 -2.19
CA ALA A 64 17.10 -4.24 -1.92
C ALA A 64 17.61 -3.39 -3.10
N ARG A 65 18.62 -3.88 -3.80
CA ARG A 65 19.15 -3.22 -4.99
C ARG A 65 18.15 -3.27 -6.14
N VAL A 66 17.67 -4.47 -6.49
CA VAL A 66 16.66 -4.61 -7.55
C VAL A 66 15.42 -3.77 -7.26
N TRP A 67 14.93 -3.84 -6.01
CA TRP A 67 13.76 -3.09 -5.59
C TRP A 67 13.90 -1.58 -5.75
N ARG A 68 15.08 -1.01 -5.46
CA ARG A 68 15.29 0.43 -5.52
C ARG A 68 15.71 0.93 -6.89
N GLU A 69 16.56 0.18 -7.59
CA GLU A 69 17.31 0.68 -8.75
C GLU A 69 16.77 0.17 -10.10
N SER A 70 15.91 -0.86 -10.11
CA SER A 70 15.35 -1.35 -11.37
C SER A 70 14.54 -0.27 -12.09
N ALA A 71 14.91 0.04 -13.33
CA ALA A 71 14.21 1.01 -14.17
C ALA A 71 12.71 0.64 -14.32
N LEU A 72 12.40 -0.67 -14.42
CA LEU A 72 11.02 -1.15 -14.49
C LEU A 72 10.22 -0.79 -13.22
N PHE A 73 10.80 -0.98 -12.04
CA PHE A 73 10.13 -0.61 -10.80
C PHE A 73 10.01 0.90 -10.63
N GLN A 74 11.03 1.65 -11.06
CA GLN A 74 10.98 3.12 -11.02
C GLN A 74 9.89 3.67 -11.94
N SER A 75 9.76 3.15 -13.17
CA SER A 75 8.71 3.56 -14.11
C SER A 75 7.29 3.27 -13.58
N LEU A 76 7.11 2.17 -12.82
CA LEU A 76 5.83 1.84 -12.21
C LEU A 76 5.48 2.70 -10.99
N ARG A 77 6.48 3.21 -10.27
CA ARG A 77 6.28 4.10 -9.10
C ARG A 77 5.93 5.53 -9.50
N ALA A 78 6.57 6.03 -10.54
CA ALA A 78 6.31 7.34 -11.11
C ALA A 78 5.96 7.21 -12.60
N PRO A 79 4.80 6.58 -12.94
CA PRO A 79 4.50 6.28 -14.32
C PRO A 79 4.08 7.52 -15.09
N ASP A 80 4.73 7.72 -16.22
CA ASP A 80 4.26 8.60 -17.27
C ASP A 80 3.27 7.82 -18.15
N LEU A 81 2.01 7.84 -17.74
CA LEU A 81 0.98 7.05 -18.38
C LEU A 81 0.59 7.65 -19.74
N GLY A 82 0.53 6.80 -20.75
CA GLY A 82 0.04 7.16 -22.07
C GLY A 82 -1.50 7.21 -22.18
N GLY A 83 -1.97 7.61 -23.35
CA GLY A 83 -3.34 7.50 -23.79
C GLY A 83 -4.39 8.13 -22.87
N ARG A 84 -5.52 7.45 -22.70
CA ARG A 84 -6.61 7.90 -21.80
C ARG A 84 -6.17 7.93 -20.35
N CYS A 85 -5.41 6.94 -19.89
CA CYS A 85 -4.95 6.88 -18.51
C CYS A 85 -4.06 8.08 -18.14
N GLY A 86 -3.22 8.55 -19.07
CA GLY A 86 -2.35 9.71 -18.87
C GLY A 86 -3.11 11.04 -18.81
N ARG A 87 -4.18 11.17 -19.59
CA ARG A 87 -5.04 12.37 -19.60
C ARG A 87 -6.15 12.36 -18.55
N CYS A 88 -6.33 11.24 -17.85
CA CYS A 88 -7.42 11.05 -16.91
C CYS A 88 -7.20 11.88 -15.64
N GLU A 89 -8.23 12.61 -15.21
CA GLU A 89 -8.24 13.35 -13.95
C GLU A 89 -8.03 12.42 -12.74
N TYR A 90 -8.43 11.16 -12.85
CA TYR A 90 -8.24 10.13 -11.81
C TYR A 90 -6.92 9.36 -11.91
N ARG A 91 -5.98 9.78 -12.76
CA ARG A 91 -4.70 9.05 -12.96
C ARG A 91 -3.92 8.82 -11.66
N SER A 92 -4.03 9.74 -10.71
CA SER A 92 -3.37 9.62 -9.40
C SER A 92 -4.05 8.64 -8.46
N LEU A 93 -5.37 8.44 -8.58
CA LEU A 93 -6.14 7.49 -7.77
C LEU A 93 -6.16 6.08 -8.38
N CYS A 94 -6.31 5.99 -9.69
CA CYS A 94 -6.57 4.76 -10.42
C CYS A 94 -5.33 4.29 -11.19
N GLY A 95 -4.93 5.02 -12.23
CA GLY A 95 -3.80 4.69 -13.10
C GLY A 95 -3.94 3.39 -13.90
N GLY A 96 -5.07 2.70 -13.86
CA GLY A 96 -5.32 1.45 -14.59
C GLY A 96 -4.48 0.25 -14.12
N CYS A 97 -4.80 -0.94 -14.60
CA CYS A 97 -4.01 -2.15 -14.36
C CYS A 97 -2.87 -2.28 -15.38
N ARG A 98 -1.64 -2.21 -14.88
CA ARG A 98 -0.44 -2.26 -15.75
C ARG A 98 -0.24 -3.60 -16.45
N ALA A 99 -0.71 -4.69 -15.85
CA ALA A 99 -0.64 -6.01 -16.47
C ALA A 99 -1.59 -6.13 -17.67
N ARG A 100 -2.81 -5.57 -17.56
CA ARG A 100 -3.75 -5.58 -18.70
C ARG A 100 -3.27 -4.67 -19.83
N ALA A 101 -2.75 -3.48 -19.48
CA ALA A 101 -2.13 -2.60 -20.45
C ALA A 101 -1.04 -3.33 -21.25
N LEU A 102 -0.06 -3.93 -20.55
CA LEU A 102 1.03 -4.69 -21.17
C LEU A 102 0.50 -5.85 -22.04
N ALA A 103 -0.44 -6.64 -21.52
CA ALA A 103 -0.93 -7.82 -22.22
C ALA A 103 -1.67 -7.48 -23.53
N THR A 104 -2.32 -6.32 -23.59
CA THR A 104 -3.14 -5.93 -24.74
C THR A 104 -2.35 -5.11 -25.77
N THR A 105 -1.43 -4.25 -25.30
CA THR A 105 -0.75 -3.27 -26.17
C THR A 105 0.75 -3.52 -26.31
N GLY A 106 1.34 -4.39 -25.49
CA GLY A 106 2.79 -4.54 -25.38
C GLY A 106 3.47 -3.43 -24.57
N ASP A 107 2.74 -2.38 -24.16
CA ASP A 107 3.27 -1.26 -23.37
C ASP A 107 2.64 -1.25 -21.96
N ILE A 108 3.51 -1.33 -20.95
CA ILE A 108 3.11 -1.32 -19.54
C ILE A 108 2.54 0.03 -19.08
N LEU A 109 2.81 1.10 -19.80
CA LEU A 109 2.35 2.46 -19.50
C LEU A 109 1.12 2.89 -20.31
N ALA A 110 0.66 2.06 -21.26
CA ALA A 110 -0.52 2.32 -22.08
C ALA A 110 -1.83 2.29 -21.26
N ASP A 111 -2.94 2.47 -21.96
CA ASP A 111 -4.29 2.42 -21.39
C ASP A 111 -4.63 1.05 -20.81
N ASP A 112 -5.40 1.06 -19.72
CA ASP A 112 -6.07 -0.15 -19.26
C ASP A 112 -7.29 -0.43 -20.14
N PRO A 113 -7.31 -1.53 -20.90
CA PRO A 113 -8.39 -1.83 -21.83
C PRO A 113 -9.74 -2.12 -21.16
N SER A 114 -9.73 -2.50 -19.88
CA SER A 114 -10.95 -2.78 -19.12
C SER A 114 -11.63 -1.52 -18.57
N CYS A 115 -11.08 -0.33 -18.81
CA CYS A 115 -11.68 0.93 -18.39
C CYS A 115 -12.50 1.53 -19.53
N SER A 116 -13.82 1.69 -19.31
CA SER A 116 -14.74 2.36 -20.24
C SER A 116 -14.85 3.87 -20.01
N TYR A 117 -14.27 4.39 -18.95
CA TYR A 117 -14.35 5.81 -18.61
C TYR A 117 -13.64 6.69 -19.64
N GLN A 118 -14.31 7.77 -20.01
CA GLN A 118 -13.75 8.79 -20.88
C GLN A 118 -13.35 10.00 -20.01
N PRO A 119 -12.06 10.37 -19.97
CA PRO A 119 -11.60 11.53 -19.23
C PRO A 119 -12.27 12.82 -19.68
N THR A 120 -12.59 13.69 -18.75
CA THR A 120 -13.14 15.00 -19.03
C THR A 120 -12.04 15.93 -19.54
N ALA A 121 -12.23 16.51 -20.72
CA ALA A 121 -11.25 17.44 -21.28
C ALA A 121 -11.05 18.65 -20.37
N GLY A 122 -9.79 18.97 -20.04
CA GLY A 122 -9.45 20.09 -19.18
C GLY A 122 -9.79 19.93 -17.70
N ALA A 123 -10.27 18.75 -17.26
CA ALA A 123 -10.53 18.51 -15.85
C ALA A 123 -9.26 18.59 -14.99
N THR A 124 -9.40 19.23 -13.84
CA THR A 124 -8.30 19.28 -12.85
C THR A 124 -8.00 17.88 -12.31
N PRO A 125 -6.74 17.44 -12.32
CA PRO A 125 -6.39 16.15 -11.74
C PRO A 125 -6.80 16.04 -10.27
N VAL A 126 -7.50 14.96 -9.95
CA VAL A 126 -7.87 14.65 -8.57
C VAL A 126 -6.60 14.42 -7.75
N ALA A 127 -6.42 15.25 -6.73
CA ALA A 127 -5.28 15.15 -5.85
C ALA A 127 -5.36 13.83 -5.06
N ARG A 128 -4.26 13.10 -5.03
CA ARG A 128 -4.15 11.93 -4.18
C ARG A 128 -3.88 12.38 -2.75
N GLN A 129 -4.71 11.97 -1.82
CA GLN A 129 -4.38 12.09 -0.42
C GLN A 129 -3.13 11.24 -0.14
N ARG A 130 -2.27 11.70 0.76
CA ARG A 130 -1.07 10.95 1.14
C ARG A 130 -1.50 9.61 1.70
N PRO A 131 -1.17 8.49 1.04
CA PRO A 131 -1.70 7.21 1.49
C PRO A 131 -1.15 6.89 2.87
N VAL A 132 -2.00 6.41 3.74
CA VAL A 132 -1.57 5.71 4.94
C VAL A 132 -0.94 4.41 4.46
N THR A 133 0.37 4.43 4.25
CA THR A 133 1.12 3.24 3.86
C THR A 133 1.19 2.30 5.06
N TYR A 134 0.81 1.06 4.87
CA TYR A 134 1.02 0.04 5.88
C TYR A 134 2.50 0.00 6.27
N GLY A 135 2.84 0.55 7.44
CA GLY A 135 4.09 0.32 8.12
C GLY A 135 5.35 1.04 7.63
N MET A 136 5.33 1.82 6.57
CA MET A 136 6.55 2.44 6.02
C MET A 136 6.67 3.95 6.27
N SER A 137 5.58 4.61 6.63
CA SER A 137 5.59 6.02 7.03
C SER A 137 4.98 6.10 8.42
N ALA A 138 5.73 6.54 9.40
CA ALA A 138 5.14 6.98 10.65
C ALA A 138 4.15 8.10 10.30
N ALA A 139 2.84 7.81 10.33
CA ALA A 139 1.89 8.88 10.43
C ALA A 139 2.23 9.63 11.72
N PRO A 140 2.31 10.96 11.69
CA PRO A 140 2.54 11.70 12.92
C PRO A 140 1.47 11.29 13.93
N HIS A 141 1.88 11.08 15.16
CA HIS A 141 0.95 10.82 16.24
C HIS A 141 -0.05 11.97 16.31
N THR A 142 -1.31 11.66 16.46
CA THR A 142 -2.40 12.64 16.60
C THR A 142 -2.78 12.86 18.05
N LEU A 143 -2.29 12.00 18.94
CA LEU A 143 -2.37 12.11 20.40
C LEU A 143 -0.96 12.20 20.98
N SER A 144 -0.84 12.71 22.21
CA SER A 144 0.41 12.63 22.95
C SER A 144 0.71 11.18 23.34
N TRP A 145 1.99 10.81 23.34
CA TRP A 145 2.46 9.50 23.76
C TRP A 145 3.45 9.66 24.91
N SER A 146 3.29 8.84 25.94
CA SER A 146 4.29 8.78 27.01
C SER A 146 5.60 8.18 26.47
N ALA A 147 6.73 8.55 27.06
CA ALA A 147 8.06 8.05 26.65
C ALA A 147 8.13 6.51 26.66
N ASP A 148 7.50 5.87 27.64
CA ASP A 148 7.45 4.41 27.75
C ASP A 148 6.60 3.76 26.63
N ALA A 149 5.50 4.41 26.24
CA ALA A 149 4.67 3.97 25.14
C ALA A 149 5.40 4.11 23.79
N GLU A 150 6.10 5.20 23.56
CA GLU A 150 6.99 5.44 22.42
C GLU A 150 8.07 4.35 22.33
N ALA A 151 8.79 4.11 23.42
CA ALA A 151 9.82 3.09 23.51
C ALA A 151 9.26 1.68 23.22
N ARG A 152 8.04 1.41 23.70
CA ARG A 152 7.34 0.14 23.40
C ARG A 152 6.94 0.04 21.94
N LEU A 153 6.43 1.12 21.34
CA LEU A 153 6.06 1.18 19.93
C LEU A 153 7.28 0.97 19.02
N ALA A 154 8.43 1.52 19.39
CA ALA A 154 9.68 1.37 18.64
C ALA A 154 10.14 -0.09 18.50
N ARG A 155 9.78 -0.97 19.46
CA ARG A 155 10.08 -2.41 19.45
C ARG A 155 9.20 -3.22 18.49
N ILE A 156 8.12 -2.61 17.99
CA ILE A 156 7.23 -3.26 17.01
C ILE A 156 7.88 -3.17 15.63
N PRO A 157 7.85 -4.25 14.84
CA PRO A 157 8.40 -4.25 13.50
C PRO A 157 7.87 -3.06 12.66
N SER A 158 8.75 -2.38 11.94
CA SER A 158 8.44 -1.12 11.23
C SER A 158 7.26 -1.25 10.27
N PHE A 159 7.12 -2.42 9.63
CA PHE A 159 6.06 -2.66 8.63
C PHE A 159 4.64 -2.75 9.20
N VAL A 160 4.46 -2.93 10.52
CA VAL A 160 3.15 -2.91 11.19
C VAL A 160 3.00 -1.79 12.21
N ARG A 161 4.08 -1.07 12.51
CA ARG A 161 4.12 -0.06 13.57
C ARG A 161 3.08 1.03 13.41
N ALA A 162 2.94 1.59 12.21
CA ALA A 162 1.96 2.65 11.95
C ALA A 162 0.51 2.16 12.10
N VAL A 163 0.22 0.92 11.70
CA VAL A 163 -1.11 0.32 11.88
C VAL A 163 -1.43 0.12 13.35
N VAL A 164 -0.44 -0.32 14.12
CA VAL A 164 -0.60 -0.51 15.57
C VAL A 164 -0.81 0.84 16.26
N ALA A 165 0.00 1.85 15.93
CA ALA A 165 -0.15 3.20 16.48
C ALA A 165 -1.55 3.77 16.20
N SER A 166 -2.01 3.72 14.95
CA SER A 166 -3.35 4.18 14.56
C SER A 166 -4.47 3.48 15.35
N ARG A 167 -4.38 2.15 15.50
CA ARG A 167 -5.38 1.39 16.26
C ARG A 167 -5.41 1.75 17.75
N ILE A 168 -4.24 2.00 18.33
CA ILE A 168 -4.13 2.44 19.73
C ILE A 168 -4.74 3.82 19.89
N GLU A 169 -4.43 4.76 19.01
CA GLU A 169 -5.02 6.09 19.05
C GLU A 169 -6.53 6.09 18.81
N ASP A 170 -7.03 5.26 17.89
CA ASP A 170 -8.47 5.09 17.67
C ASP A 170 -9.18 4.49 18.89
N TYR A 171 -8.54 3.57 19.59
CA TYR A 171 -9.03 3.06 20.87
C TYR A 171 -9.04 4.14 21.93
N ALA A 172 -7.94 4.90 22.07
CA ALA A 172 -7.82 6.01 22.99
C ALA A 172 -8.95 7.02 22.81
N ARG A 173 -9.18 7.48 21.58
CA ARG A 173 -10.27 8.44 21.26
C ARG A 173 -11.65 7.90 21.63
N ARG A 174 -11.93 6.64 21.31
CA ARG A 174 -13.23 6.02 21.64
C ARG A 174 -13.48 5.92 23.15
N HIS A 175 -12.40 5.91 23.96
CA HIS A 175 -12.47 5.85 25.41
C HIS A 175 -12.16 7.19 26.08
N GLY A 176 -12.18 8.30 25.32
CA GLY A 176 -11.98 9.65 25.86
C GLY A 176 -10.57 9.90 26.40
N ARG A 177 -9.58 9.15 25.96
CA ARG A 177 -8.18 9.34 26.37
C ARG A 177 -7.50 10.32 25.44
N THR A 178 -6.74 11.26 26.00
CA THR A 178 -5.97 12.27 25.27
C THR A 178 -4.49 11.92 25.16
N GLU A 179 -4.04 10.91 25.89
CA GLU A 179 -2.66 10.43 25.90
C GLU A 179 -2.60 8.91 25.77
N VAL A 180 -1.63 8.42 25.02
CA VAL A 180 -1.32 7.01 24.91
C VAL A 180 -0.23 6.64 25.91
N THR A 181 -0.59 5.83 26.88
CA THR A 181 0.32 5.31 27.92
C THR A 181 0.61 3.82 27.69
N LEU A 182 1.65 3.29 28.34
CA LEU A 182 1.96 1.87 28.31
C LEU A 182 0.79 0.99 28.82
N ASN A 183 0.03 1.48 29.79
CA ASN A 183 -1.15 0.79 30.30
C ASN A 183 -2.26 0.72 29.25
N LEU A 184 -2.52 1.82 28.55
CA LEU A 184 -3.47 1.82 27.43
C LEU A 184 -3.07 0.83 26.33
N MET A 185 -1.77 0.73 26.00
CA MET A 185 -1.29 -0.26 25.05
C MET A 185 -1.56 -1.71 25.50
N ARG A 186 -1.47 -1.97 26.82
CA ARG A 186 -1.82 -3.29 27.39
C ARG A 186 -3.32 -3.56 27.32
N GLU A 187 -4.16 -2.59 27.63
CA GLU A 187 -5.62 -2.67 27.51
C GLU A 187 -6.03 -3.01 26.06
N VAL A 188 -5.47 -2.28 25.09
CA VAL A 188 -5.72 -2.52 23.67
C VAL A 188 -5.31 -3.95 23.27
N ARG A 189 -4.16 -4.43 23.74
CA ARG A 189 -3.70 -5.79 23.47
C ARG A 189 -4.65 -6.84 24.05
N GLN A 190 -5.16 -6.63 25.25
CA GLN A 190 -6.12 -7.52 25.91
C GLN A 190 -7.49 -7.54 25.24
N SER A 191 -7.91 -6.41 24.66
CA SER A 191 -9.17 -6.29 23.92
C SER A 191 -9.13 -6.91 22.52
N MET A 192 -7.94 -7.32 22.04
CA MET A 192 -7.82 -7.95 20.73
C MET A 192 -8.29 -9.42 20.80
N PRO A 193 -9.11 -9.88 19.84
CA PRO A 193 -9.61 -11.27 19.81
C PRO A 193 -8.54 -12.31 19.45
N VAL A 194 -7.29 -11.90 19.30
CA VAL A 194 -6.18 -12.77 18.87
C VAL A 194 -5.25 -12.98 20.05
N ASP A 195 -5.17 -14.21 20.53
CA ASP A 195 -4.20 -14.65 21.53
C ASP A 195 -2.84 -14.87 20.86
N PHE A 196 -2.00 -13.84 20.89
CA PHE A 196 -0.63 -13.92 20.38
C PHE A 196 0.32 -14.75 21.26
N SER A 197 -0.16 -15.29 22.40
CA SER A 197 0.68 -16.11 23.28
C SER A 197 0.78 -17.58 22.81
N LYS A 198 -0.08 -18.01 21.91
CA LYS A 198 -0.29 -19.43 21.58
C LYS A 198 0.41 -19.94 20.33
N LYS A 199 1.04 -19.10 19.52
CA LYS A 199 1.86 -19.58 18.38
C LYS A 199 3.06 -18.66 18.16
N ARG A 200 4.25 -19.16 18.48
CA ARG A 200 5.45 -18.69 17.77
C ARG A 200 5.24 -18.98 16.29
N PRO A 201 5.52 -18.04 15.39
CA PRO A 201 5.57 -18.33 13.97
C PRO A 201 6.53 -19.51 13.76
N PHE A 202 6.16 -20.48 12.95
CA PHE A 202 6.92 -21.72 12.66
C PHE A 202 8.39 -21.50 12.25
N PHE A 203 8.74 -20.29 11.81
CA PHE A 203 10.11 -19.90 11.44
C PHE A 203 10.93 -19.33 12.61
N LEU A 204 10.42 -19.35 13.84
CA LEU A 204 11.14 -18.97 15.06
C LEU A 204 11.40 -20.17 15.99
N ASP A 205 11.05 -21.37 15.57
CA ASP A 205 11.45 -22.61 16.22
C ASP A 205 12.84 -22.99 15.69
N GLU A 206 13.87 -22.26 16.14
CA GLU A 206 15.25 -22.71 16.07
C GLU A 206 15.65 -23.22 17.46
N GLU A 207 16.23 -24.39 17.46
CA GLU A 207 16.75 -25.21 18.53
C GLU A 207 17.63 -24.48 19.57
#